data_afe940f77ed5b28e9005c4e695f2b4e2
#
_entry.id   afe940f77ed5b28e9005c4e695f2b4e2
#
_cell.length_a   1.000
_cell.length_b   1.000
_cell.length_c   1.000
_cell.angle_alpha   90.00
_cell.angle_beta   90.00
_cell.angle_gamma   90.00
#
_symmetry.space_group_name_H-M   'P 1'
#
loop_
_entity.id
_entity.type
_entity.pdbx_description
1 polymer ?
#
loop_
_entity_poly.entity_id
_entity_poly.type
_entity_poly.pdbx_seq_one_letter_code
_entity_poly.pdbx_strand_id
1 'polypeptide(L)'
;NLGGKSGDEPEAVLSNRIALAEAVQARLSLVSQVHSGVAVDVDDSFVINTPFGFDVSGTHGETDTPHVIEADGQVTAQSGIALGMFAADCLPVLLGDPVTGIIGAAHCGRRGLERGVIGATVDLMKSKGADPANIVATLGPRICGDCYEVGDEIADQFIKRFPLTKTKTRFG
;
A
#
# COMPACT_ATOMS: atom_id res chain seq x y z
N ASN A 1 11.10 -13.72 2.34
CA ASN A 1 10.95 -12.45 1.66
C ASN A 1 9.74 -12.47 0.74
N LEU A 2 9.03 -11.34 0.64
CA LEU A 2 7.83 -11.17 -0.18
C LEU A 2 8.02 -10.11 -1.29
N GLY A 3 9.10 -9.34 -1.22
CA GLY A 3 9.39 -8.24 -2.14
C GLY A 3 10.17 -8.70 -3.36
N GLY A 4 9.66 -8.49 -4.57
CA GLY A 4 10.32 -8.89 -5.81
C GLY A 4 11.54 -8.05 -6.20
N LYS A 5 11.74 -6.89 -5.56
CA LYS A 5 12.88 -5.99 -5.83
C LYS A 5 13.95 -6.01 -4.73
N SER A 6 13.90 -6.99 -3.83
CA SER A 6 14.78 -7.05 -2.65
C SER A 6 16.01 -7.95 -2.83
N GLY A 7 16.30 -8.38 -4.06
CA GLY A 7 17.49 -9.15 -4.38
C GLY A 7 17.42 -10.63 -3.99
N ASP A 8 16.24 -11.14 -3.70
CA ASP A 8 16.00 -12.56 -3.46
C ASP A 8 15.67 -13.31 -4.76
N GLU A 9 15.80 -14.63 -4.75
CA GLU A 9 15.46 -15.45 -5.90
C GLU A 9 13.95 -15.38 -6.20
N PRO A 10 13.56 -15.12 -7.47
CA PRO A 10 12.15 -14.95 -7.84
C PRO A 10 11.25 -16.13 -7.43
N GLU A 11 11.75 -17.36 -7.55
CA GLU A 11 11.02 -18.57 -7.17
C GLU A 11 10.79 -18.64 -5.65
N ALA A 12 11.76 -18.21 -4.84
CA ALA A 12 11.62 -18.14 -3.39
C ALA A 12 10.56 -17.09 -2.99
N VAL A 13 10.59 -15.92 -3.64
CA VAL A 13 9.58 -14.86 -3.42
C VAL A 13 8.19 -15.36 -3.80
N LEU A 14 8.03 -16.03 -4.94
CA LEU A 14 6.75 -16.59 -5.37
C LEU A 14 6.23 -17.65 -4.37
N SER A 15 7.10 -18.57 -3.97
CA SER A 15 6.76 -19.60 -2.97
C SER A 15 6.28 -18.98 -1.65
N ASN A 16 6.98 -17.95 -1.17
CA ASN A 16 6.60 -17.24 0.05
C ASN A 16 5.24 -16.52 -0.08
N ARG A 17 4.94 -15.96 -1.24
CA ARG A 17 3.63 -15.30 -1.52
C ARG A 17 2.50 -16.31 -1.57
N ILE A 18 2.71 -17.47 -2.19
CA ILE A 18 1.75 -18.57 -2.21
C ILE A 18 1.48 -19.04 -0.77
N ALA A 19 2.53 -19.31 0.00
CA ALA A 19 2.40 -19.74 1.39
C ALA A 19 1.65 -18.70 2.25
N LEU A 20 1.89 -17.40 2.02
CA LEU A 20 1.12 -16.35 2.71
C LEU A 20 -0.35 -16.35 2.30
N ALA A 21 -0.66 -16.44 1.01
CA ALA A 21 -2.02 -16.49 0.51
C ALA A 21 -2.81 -17.70 1.08
N GLU A 22 -2.15 -18.85 1.16
CA GLU A 22 -2.70 -20.05 1.80
C GLU A 22 -2.93 -19.85 3.30
N ALA A 23 -1.96 -19.27 4.00
CA ALA A 23 -2.05 -19.01 5.44
C ALA A 23 -3.21 -18.06 5.80
N VAL A 24 -3.44 -17.03 4.99
CA VAL A 24 -4.54 -16.09 5.19
C VAL A 24 -5.85 -16.55 4.55
N GLN A 25 -5.84 -17.64 3.82
CA GLN A 25 -7.01 -18.21 3.11
C GLN A 25 -7.67 -17.20 2.16
N ALA A 26 -6.86 -16.39 1.48
CA ALA A 26 -7.32 -15.35 0.58
C ALA A 26 -6.36 -15.18 -0.60
N ARG A 27 -6.87 -14.65 -1.72
CA ARG A 27 -6.02 -14.25 -2.84
C ARG A 27 -5.32 -12.95 -2.50
N LEU A 28 -4.01 -12.96 -2.55
CA LEU A 28 -3.19 -11.81 -2.19
C LEU A 28 -3.06 -10.84 -3.35
N SER A 29 -3.50 -9.60 -3.16
CA SER A 29 -3.28 -8.50 -4.08
C SER A 29 -2.09 -7.65 -3.62
N LEU A 30 -1.16 -7.42 -4.52
CA LEU A 30 -0.02 -6.52 -4.37
C LEU A 30 0.01 -5.55 -5.55
N VAL A 31 0.58 -4.38 -5.37
CA VAL A 31 0.76 -3.36 -6.40
C VAL A 31 2.21 -2.86 -6.43
N SER A 32 2.63 -2.27 -7.54
CA SER A 32 3.92 -1.59 -7.61
C SER A 32 3.82 -0.22 -6.94
N GLN A 33 4.33 -0.13 -5.72
CA GLN A 33 4.31 1.09 -4.93
C GLN A 33 5.37 2.08 -5.44
N VAL A 34 4.93 3.25 -5.86
CA VAL A 34 5.76 4.31 -6.47
C VAL A 34 5.65 5.64 -5.72
N HIS A 35 5.12 5.62 -4.52
CA HIS A 35 4.83 6.80 -3.69
C HIS A 35 3.88 7.78 -4.39
N SER A 36 2.89 7.24 -5.09
CA SER A 36 1.81 7.99 -5.75
C SER A 36 0.69 8.39 -4.78
N GLY A 37 -0.31 9.13 -5.30
CA GLY A 37 -1.60 9.35 -4.66
C GLY A 37 -2.71 8.49 -5.26
N VAL A 38 -2.37 7.42 -5.97
CA VAL A 38 -3.33 6.58 -6.70
C VAL A 38 -3.80 5.43 -5.84
N ALA A 39 -5.12 5.22 -5.79
CA ALA A 39 -5.76 4.04 -5.22
C ALA A 39 -6.49 3.27 -6.33
N VAL A 40 -6.41 1.93 -6.27
CA VAL A 40 -7.04 1.04 -7.25
C VAL A 40 -8.09 0.15 -6.60
N ASP A 41 -9.12 -0.13 -7.39
CA ASP A 41 -10.14 -1.12 -7.05
C ASP A 41 -9.61 -2.51 -7.34
N VAL A 42 -9.68 -3.37 -6.33
CA VAL A 42 -9.21 -4.75 -6.40
C VAL A 42 -10.41 -5.68 -6.36
N ASP A 43 -10.76 -6.24 -7.49
CA ASP A 43 -11.81 -7.23 -7.65
C ASP A 43 -11.24 -8.58 -8.14
N ASP A 44 -12.12 -9.53 -8.43
CA ASP A 44 -11.75 -10.85 -8.96
C ASP A 44 -10.99 -10.73 -10.28
N SER A 45 -11.42 -9.82 -11.15
CA SER A 45 -10.76 -9.61 -12.44
C SER A 45 -9.35 -9.06 -12.25
N PHE A 46 -9.19 -8.12 -11.31
CA PHE A 46 -7.88 -7.58 -10.96
C PHE A 46 -6.90 -8.68 -10.51
N VAL A 47 -7.29 -9.49 -9.52
CA VAL A 47 -6.38 -10.52 -8.98
C VAL A 47 -6.12 -11.68 -9.94
N ILE A 48 -7.05 -11.96 -10.88
CA ILE A 48 -6.84 -12.96 -11.93
C ILE A 48 -5.84 -12.46 -12.97
N ASN A 49 -5.97 -11.21 -13.40
CA ASN A 49 -5.14 -10.62 -14.45
C ASN A 49 -3.78 -10.15 -13.95
N THR A 50 -3.66 -9.87 -12.66
CA THR A 50 -2.42 -9.45 -12.02
C THR A 50 -2.14 -10.28 -10.78
N PRO A 51 -1.90 -11.61 -10.90
CA PRO A 51 -1.64 -12.45 -9.75
C PRO A 51 -0.48 -11.87 -8.93
N PHE A 52 -0.79 -11.58 -7.65
CA PHE A 52 0.08 -10.82 -6.74
C PHE A 52 0.32 -9.35 -7.14
N GLY A 53 -0.34 -8.82 -8.19
CA GLY A 53 -0.26 -7.40 -8.61
C GLY A 53 1.12 -6.91 -9.01
N PHE A 54 2.13 -7.75 -8.86
CA PHE A 54 3.53 -7.42 -9.05
C PHE A 54 4.23 -8.57 -9.74
N ASP A 55 4.70 -8.33 -10.94
CA ASP A 55 5.50 -9.33 -11.64
C ASP A 55 6.85 -9.51 -10.96
N VAL A 56 7.03 -10.66 -10.37
CA VAL A 56 8.32 -11.06 -9.80
C VAL A 56 9.20 -11.69 -10.83
N SER A 57 8.62 -12.16 -11.93
CA SER A 57 9.29 -13.20 -12.65
C SER A 57 10.21 -12.69 -13.73
N GLY A 58 9.98 -11.56 -14.35
CA GLY A 58 10.72 -11.27 -15.57
C GLY A 58 10.81 -12.49 -16.51
N THR A 59 10.07 -13.57 -16.21
CA THR A 59 10.18 -14.90 -16.83
C THR A 59 9.04 -15.19 -17.80
N HIS A 60 8.12 -14.24 -17.96
CA HIS A 60 7.14 -14.38 -19.03
C HIS A 60 7.81 -14.01 -20.34
N GLY A 61 7.82 -14.98 -21.23
CA GLY A 61 8.48 -14.89 -22.52
C GLY A 61 8.11 -13.62 -23.27
N GLU A 62 8.92 -13.24 -24.20
CA GLU A 62 9.05 -11.97 -24.96
C GLU A 62 7.78 -11.26 -25.48
N THR A 63 6.57 -11.70 -25.14
CA THR A 63 5.32 -11.16 -25.70
C THR A 63 4.29 -10.69 -24.68
N ASP A 64 4.40 -11.06 -23.40
CA ASP A 64 3.48 -10.63 -22.37
C ASP A 64 4.25 -9.99 -21.20
N THR A 65 4.54 -8.70 -21.32
CA THR A 65 4.90 -7.91 -20.15
C THR A 65 3.67 -7.87 -19.25
N PRO A 66 3.70 -8.52 -18.07
CA PRO A 66 2.61 -8.44 -17.12
C PRO A 66 2.34 -6.98 -16.82
N HIS A 67 1.09 -6.62 -16.84
CA HIS A 67 0.68 -5.26 -16.58
C HIS A 67 0.91 -4.94 -15.09
N VAL A 68 2.03 -4.31 -14.81
CA VAL A 68 2.36 -3.87 -13.43
C VAL A 68 1.47 -2.69 -13.09
N ILE A 69 0.56 -2.85 -12.15
CA ILE A 69 -0.28 -1.77 -11.69
C ILE A 69 0.49 -0.91 -10.70
N GLU A 70 0.77 0.33 -11.09
CA GLU A 70 1.38 1.32 -10.22
C GLU A 70 0.31 2.01 -9.37
N ALA A 71 0.34 1.76 -8.07
CA ALA A 71 -0.53 2.39 -7.10
C ALA A 71 0.08 2.33 -5.70
N ASP A 72 -0.42 3.15 -4.80
CA ASP A 72 -0.03 3.15 -3.39
C ASP A 72 -1.26 3.00 -2.48
N GLY A 73 -2.46 2.90 -3.04
CA GLY A 73 -3.71 2.56 -2.38
C GLY A 73 -4.40 1.37 -3.06
N GLN A 74 -5.03 0.51 -2.28
CA GLN A 74 -5.86 -0.59 -2.76
C GLN A 74 -7.15 -0.62 -1.97
N VAL A 75 -8.27 -0.96 -2.61
CA VAL A 75 -9.58 -1.11 -1.97
C VAL A 75 -10.27 -2.34 -2.53
N THR A 76 -10.94 -3.11 -1.70
CA THR A 76 -11.83 -4.17 -2.15
C THR A 76 -13.13 -4.21 -1.34
N ALA A 77 -14.22 -4.56 -2.02
CA ALA A 77 -15.50 -4.91 -1.41
C ALA A 77 -15.78 -6.42 -1.48
N GLN A 78 -14.81 -7.21 -1.93
CA GLN A 78 -14.98 -8.65 -2.13
C GLN A 78 -14.33 -9.45 -1.02
N SER A 79 -15.02 -10.48 -0.55
CA SER A 79 -14.48 -11.47 0.37
C SER A 79 -13.44 -12.36 -0.31
N GLY A 80 -12.50 -12.90 0.45
CA GLY A 80 -11.45 -13.79 -0.07
C GLY A 80 -10.32 -13.07 -0.83
N ILE A 81 -10.22 -11.75 -0.72
CA ILE A 81 -9.10 -10.95 -1.21
C ILE A 81 -8.39 -10.31 -0.01
N ALA A 82 -7.07 -10.49 0.07
CA ALA A 82 -6.20 -9.83 1.02
C ALA A 82 -5.37 -8.75 0.32
N LEU A 83 -5.41 -7.53 0.85
CA LEU A 83 -4.64 -6.40 0.32
C LEU A 83 -3.28 -6.34 1.03
N GLY A 84 -2.19 -6.42 0.26
CA GLY A 84 -0.83 -6.36 0.79
C GLY A 84 -0.14 -5.04 0.49
N MET A 85 0.56 -4.48 1.49
CA MET A 85 1.42 -3.31 1.33
C MET A 85 2.82 -3.61 1.85
N PHE A 86 3.83 -3.33 1.02
CA PHE A 86 5.22 -3.37 1.45
C PHE A 86 5.58 -2.07 2.16
N ALA A 87 6.25 -2.19 3.28
CA ALA A 87 6.76 -1.05 4.01
C ALA A 87 8.14 -1.37 4.61
N ALA A 88 9.06 -0.45 4.36
CA ALA A 88 10.31 -0.30 5.07
C ALA A 88 10.44 1.20 5.35
N ASP A 89 10.26 1.62 6.58
CA ASP A 89 10.19 3.01 7.05
C ASP A 89 8.87 3.74 6.77
N CYS A 90 8.28 3.62 5.57
CA CYS A 90 6.99 4.22 5.25
C CYS A 90 5.85 3.63 6.10
N LEU A 91 4.83 4.43 6.39
CA LEU A 91 3.67 4.03 7.18
C LEU A 91 2.67 3.24 6.35
N PRO A 92 2.43 1.94 6.61
CA PRO A 92 1.27 1.26 6.07
C PRO A 92 0.03 1.63 6.88
N VAL A 93 -1.05 1.99 6.19
CA VAL A 93 -2.36 2.30 6.79
C VAL A 93 -3.37 1.28 6.30
N LEU A 94 -3.97 0.53 7.21
CA LEU A 94 -5.05 -0.39 6.92
C LEU A 94 -6.37 0.24 7.32
N LEU A 95 -7.36 0.16 6.44
CA LEU A 95 -8.67 0.77 6.60
C LEU A 95 -9.74 -0.32 6.49
N GLY A 96 -10.78 -0.23 7.29
CA GLY A 96 -11.91 -1.15 7.21
C GLY A 96 -13.20 -0.52 7.67
N ASP A 97 -14.26 -0.69 6.92
CA ASP A 97 -15.63 -0.40 7.33
C ASP A 97 -16.28 -1.72 7.78
N PRO A 98 -16.45 -1.95 9.10
CA PRO A 98 -16.99 -3.21 9.61
C PRO A 98 -18.48 -3.40 9.28
N VAL A 99 -19.20 -2.35 8.87
CA VAL A 99 -20.62 -2.42 8.51
C VAL A 99 -20.79 -2.96 7.10
N THR A 100 -19.97 -2.47 6.16
CA THR A 100 -20.06 -2.87 4.74
C THR A 100 -19.10 -4.01 4.39
N GLY A 101 -18.08 -4.26 5.21
CA GLY A 101 -17.01 -5.22 4.93
C GLY A 101 -15.98 -4.71 3.91
N ILE A 102 -16.08 -3.45 3.48
CA ILE A 102 -15.12 -2.84 2.54
C ILE A 102 -13.82 -2.57 3.26
N ILE A 103 -12.72 -3.01 2.69
CA ILE A 103 -11.38 -2.80 3.22
C ILE A 103 -10.50 -2.00 2.25
N GLY A 104 -9.53 -1.28 2.82
CA GLY A 104 -8.53 -0.55 2.08
C GLY A 104 -7.15 -0.69 2.71
N ALA A 105 -6.11 -0.53 1.91
CA ALA A 105 -4.73 -0.47 2.36
C ALA A 105 -4.00 0.64 1.62
N ALA A 106 -3.23 1.46 2.32
CA ALA A 106 -2.48 2.57 1.74
C ALA A 106 -1.01 2.57 2.19
N HIS A 107 -0.10 2.69 1.24
CA HIS A 107 1.32 2.93 1.47
C HIS A 107 1.56 4.42 1.67
N CYS A 108 1.60 4.85 2.92
CA CYS A 108 1.66 6.24 3.28
C CYS A 108 3.08 6.70 3.60
N GLY A 109 3.98 6.65 2.62
CA GLY A 109 5.25 7.33 2.70
C GLY A 109 5.05 8.85 2.60
N ARG A 110 6.08 9.66 2.93
CA ARG A 110 6.02 11.12 2.89
C ARG A 110 5.41 11.65 1.59
N ARG A 111 5.93 11.19 0.44
CA ARG A 111 5.42 11.62 -0.88
C ARG A 111 3.99 11.15 -1.15
N GLY A 112 3.63 9.94 -0.75
CA GLY A 112 2.27 9.43 -0.87
C GLY A 112 1.28 10.25 -0.04
N LEU A 113 1.66 10.63 1.19
CA LEU A 113 0.87 11.50 2.04
C LEU A 113 0.68 12.89 1.41
N GLU A 114 1.75 13.51 0.91
CA GLU A 114 1.68 14.78 0.19
C GLU A 114 0.78 14.72 -1.05
N ARG A 115 0.75 13.56 -1.74
CA ARG A 115 -0.09 13.31 -2.91
C ARG A 115 -1.51 12.87 -2.59
N GLY A 116 -1.82 12.68 -1.31
CA GLY A 116 -3.17 12.41 -0.84
C GLY A 116 -3.62 10.95 -0.94
N VAL A 117 -2.70 9.99 -0.88
CA VAL A 117 -3.01 8.55 -1.03
C VAL A 117 -4.09 8.07 -0.05
N ILE A 118 -4.09 8.56 1.20
CA ILE A 118 -5.12 8.19 2.17
C ILE A 118 -6.50 8.69 1.71
N GLY A 119 -6.57 9.96 1.29
CA GLY A 119 -7.81 10.55 0.77
C GLY A 119 -8.34 9.77 -0.43
N ALA A 120 -7.46 9.48 -1.40
CA ALA A 120 -7.83 8.69 -2.58
C ALA A 120 -8.35 7.28 -2.21
N THR A 121 -7.71 6.62 -1.23
CA THR A 121 -8.16 5.31 -0.75
C THR A 121 -9.53 5.41 -0.07
N VAL A 122 -9.74 6.39 0.81
CA VAL A 122 -11.03 6.60 1.48
C VAL A 122 -12.12 6.97 0.47
N ASP A 123 -11.84 7.84 -0.50
CA ASP A 123 -12.82 8.22 -1.53
C ASP A 123 -13.21 7.04 -2.40
N LEU A 124 -12.27 6.16 -2.71
CA LEU A 124 -12.56 4.91 -3.41
C LEU A 124 -13.42 3.96 -2.54
N MET A 125 -13.12 3.82 -1.23
CA MET A 125 -13.98 3.07 -0.30
C MET A 125 -15.40 3.62 -0.27
N LYS A 126 -15.56 4.96 -0.20
CA LYS A 126 -16.87 5.63 -0.25
C LYS A 126 -17.62 5.33 -1.54
N SER A 127 -16.94 5.37 -2.68
CA SER A 127 -17.57 5.08 -3.98
C SER A 127 -18.11 3.66 -4.07
N LYS A 128 -17.58 2.76 -3.23
CA LYS A 128 -18.04 1.36 -3.09
C LYS A 128 -19.10 1.17 -2.02
N GLY A 129 -19.46 2.22 -1.28
CA GLY A 129 -20.51 2.21 -0.28
C GLY A 129 -20.06 2.24 1.17
N ALA A 130 -18.75 2.39 1.46
CA ALA A 130 -18.30 2.60 2.83
C ALA A 130 -18.73 3.97 3.37
N ASP A 131 -19.10 4.00 4.64
CA ASP A 131 -19.33 5.25 5.36
C ASP A 131 -18.05 5.66 6.10
N PRO A 132 -17.48 6.85 5.79
CA PRO A 132 -16.28 7.34 6.48
C PRO A 132 -16.41 7.38 8.00
N ALA A 133 -17.62 7.56 8.53
CA ALA A 133 -17.88 7.55 9.97
C ALA A 133 -17.65 6.16 10.61
N ASN A 134 -17.74 5.10 9.83
CA ASN A 134 -17.53 3.73 10.29
C ASN A 134 -16.12 3.22 10.02
N ILE A 135 -15.30 3.95 9.22
CA ILE A 135 -13.98 3.47 8.86
C ILE A 135 -13.05 3.49 10.08
N VAL A 136 -12.53 2.31 10.40
CA VAL A 136 -11.47 2.12 11.39
C VAL A 136 -10.13 2.07 10.66
N ALA A 137 -9.15 2.85 11.16
CA ALA A 137 -7.80 2.86 10.62
C ALA A 137 -6.82 2.21 11.59
N THR A 138 -5.98 1.32 11.08
CA THR A 138 -4.87 0.71 11.82
C THR A 138 -3.56 1.13 11.17
N LEU A 139 -2.63 1.63 11.98
CA LEU A 139 -1.30 2.06 11.54
C LEU A 139 -0.30 0.94 11.82
N GLY A 140 0.42 0.52 10.79
CA GLY A 140 1.46 -0.51 10.92
C GLY A 140 2.82 0.05 11.37
N PRO A 141 3.81 -0.84 11.52
CA PRO A 141 5.18 -0.45 11.85
C PRO A 141 5.75 0.53 10.83
N ARG A 142 6.47 1.53 11.33
CA ARG A 142 7.11 2.57 10.52
C ARG A 142 8.35 3.11 11.21
N ILE A 143 9.16 3.88 10.50
CA ILE A 143 10.23 4.67 11.11
C ILE A 143 9.65 5.65 12.15
N CYS A 144 10.27 5.76 13.30
CA CYS A 144 9.84 6.74 14.31
C CYS A 144 10.33 8.17 13.95
N GLY A 145 9.68 9.18 14.51
CA GLY A 145 10.02 10.57 14.24
C GLY A 145 11.45 10.94 14.65
N ASP A 146 12.00 10.26 15.65
CA ASP A 146 13.37 10.50 16.15
C ASP A 146 14.46 9.95 15.21
N CYS A 147 14.10 8.98 14.36
CA CYS A 147 15.01 8.35 13.39
C CYS A 147 14.83 8.90 11.97
N TYR A 148 13.75 9.64 11.72
CA TYR A 148 13.44 10.14 10.39
C TYR A 148 14.03 11.53 10.18
N GLU A 149 15.32 11.58 9.84
CA GLU A 149 16.03 12.81 9.55
C GLU A 149 15.74 13.31 8.13
N VAL A 150 15.40 14.59 8.00
CA VAL A 150 15.18 15.28 6.73
C VAL A 150 15.84 16.65 6.74
N GLY A 151 16.15 17.19 5.56
CA GLY A 151 16.64 18.56 5.45
C GLY A 151 15.55 19.59 5.78
N ASP A 152 15.98 20.80 6.21
CA ASP A 152 15.09 21.88 6.63
C ASP A 152 14.05 22.23 5.56
N GLU A 153 14.45 22.26 4.28
CA GLU A 153 13.54 22.55 3.16
C GLU A 153 12.35 21.57 3.13
N ILE A 154 12.61 20.29 3.34
CA ILE A 154 11.55 19.24 3.37
C ILE A 154 10.69 19.42 4.62
N ALA A 155 11.29 19.70 5.76
CA ALA A 155 10.57 19.95 7.01
C ALA A 155 9.62 21.15 6.87
N ASP A 156 10.10 22.27 6.33
CA ASP A 156 9.32 23.49 6.12
C ASP A 156 8.14 23.28 5.14
N GLN A 157 8.39 22.61 4.01
CA GLN A 157 7.34 22.25 3.05
C GLN A 157 6.26 21.39 3.70
N PHE A 158 6.68 20.40 4.51
CA PHE A 158 5.75 19.49 5.16
C PHE A 158 4.92 20.18 6.26
N ILE A 159 5.56 21.03 7.09
CA ILE A 159 4.88 21.84 8.11
C ILE A 159 3.87 22.79 7.47
N LYS A 160 4.23 23.43 6.36
CA LYS A 160 3.31 24.33 5.63
C LYS A 160 2.05 23.60 5.16
N ARG A 161 2.18 22.34 4.72
CA ARG A 161 1.06 21.53 4.25
C ARG A 161 0.29 20.90 5.40
N PHE A 162 0.99 20.51 6.45
CA PHE A 162 0.47 19.82 7.64
C PHE A 162 0.88 20.56 8.91
N PRO A 163 0.18 21.65 9.28
CA PRO A 163 0.61 22.56 10.35
C PRO A 163 0.76 21.94 11.75
N LEU A 164 0.17 20.76 11.96
CA LEU A 164 0.30 20.03 13.24
C LEU A 164 1.56 19.14 13.30
N THR A 165 2.37 19.09 12.22
CA THR A 165 3.62 18.35 12.21
C THR A 165 4.60 18.96 13.21
N LYS A 166 5.14 18.10 14.08
CA LYS A 166 6.20 18.48 15.02
C LYS A 166 7.55 18.08 14.45
N THR A 167 8.47 19.00 14.43
CA THR A 167 9.86 18.75 14.08
C THR A 167 10.75 19.16 15.26
N LYS A 168 11.95 18.58 15.32
CA LYS A 168 13.02 19.00 16.22
C LYS A 168 14.32 19.01 15.44
N THR A 169 15.26 19.86 15.83
CA THR A 169 16.61 19.81 15.28
C THR A 169 17.34 18.57 15.78
N ARG A 170 18.43 18.18 15.11
CA ARG A 170 19.28 17.06 15.52
C ARG A 170 19.87 17.24 16.93
N PHE A 171 19.97 18.49 17.40
CA PHE A 171 20.59 18.85 18.67
C PHE A 171 19.59 19.32 19.74
N GLY A 172 18.30 19.14 19.53
CA GLY A 172 17.23 19.49 20.49
C GLY A 172 16.40 20.69 20.16
#